data_bb5f6d014bb8695dec7bf3d1e1f280a9
#
_entry.id   bb5f6d014bb8695dec7bf3d1e1f280a9
#
_cell.length_a   1.000
_cell.length_b   1.000
_cell.length_c   1.000
_cell.angle_alpha   90.00
_cell.angle_beta   90.00
_cell.angle_gamma   90.00
#
_symmetry.space_group_name_H-M   'P 1'
#
loop_
_entity.id
_entity.type
_entity.pdbx_description
1 polymer ?
#
loop_
_entity_poly.entity_id
_entity_poly.type
_entity_poly.pdbx_seq_one_letter_code
_entity_poly.pdbx_strand_id
1 'polypeptide(L)'
;QSVEQAAIALGLFGGLGSRARKGLGSLALHQLERPGQPVREFATVESIAAFIQALDFSAPADAPLSAFTRATRIDVSASADKALDALAAIGNELQLYRGYGRHNPRTNQHEVNGQKARQKFPEDHHNVLAATQGGRLQQLPKRAVFGLPHNYFFSSTGGKLDITTEDEGRRASPLL
;
A
#
# COMPACT_ATOMS: atom_id res chain seq x y z
N GLN A 1 21.82 8.46 10.77
CA GLN A 1 21.66 7.14 10.15
C GLN A 1 22.79 6.90 9.17
N SER A 2 23.38 5.71 9.18
CA SER A 2 24.46 5.38 8.25
C SER A 2 23.92 5.08 6.85
N VAL A 3 24.74 5.33 5.83
CA VAL A 3 24.42 4.95 4.43
C VAL A 3 24.06 3.47 4.33
N GLU A 4 24.71 2.64 5.13
CA GLU A 4 24.42 1.21 5.18
C GLU A 4 23.01 0.90 5.70
N GLN A 5 22.56 1.54 6.79
CA GLN A 5 21.18 1.35 7.27
C GLN A 5 20.17 1.77 6.22
N ALA A 6 20.43 2.84 5.47
CA ALA A 6 19.60 3.27 4.36
C ALA A 6 19.58 2.24 3.21
N ALA A 7 20.74 1.67 2.86
CA ALA A 7 20.83 0.63 1.83
C ALA A 7 20.11 -0.66 2.24
N ILE A 8 20.24 -1.09 3.50
CA ILE A 8 19.52 -2.25 4.02
C ILE A 8 18.00 -1.98 4.02
N ALA A 9 17.58 -0.81 4.48
CA ALA A 9 16.15 -0.45 4.48
C ALA A 9 15.58 -0.39 3.06
N LEU A 10 16.33 0.13 2.08
CA LEU A 10 15.94 0.08 0.67
C LEU A 10 15.79 -1.36 0.17
N GLY A 11 16.72 -2.24 0.52
CA GLY A 11 16.68 -3.64 0.09
C GLY A 11 15.59 -4.48 0.74
N LEU A 12 15.18 -4.14 1.98
CA LEU A 12 14.13 -4.88 2.71
C LEU A 12 12.72 -4.32 2.46
N PHE A 13 12.57 -3.00 2.37
CA PHE A 13 11.27 -2.34 2.36
C PHE A 13 11.05 -1.44 1.15
N GLY A 14 12.06 -1.24 0.34
CA GLY A 14 12.00 -0.37 -0.82
C GLY A 14 11.85 -1.12 -2.13
N GLY A 15 11.96 -0.37 -3.19
CA GLY A 15 11.97 -0.88 -4.55
C GLY A 15 12.45 0.17 -5.54
N LEU A 16 12.86 -0.26 -6.70
CA LEU A 16 13.36 0.58 -7.78
C LEU A 16 12.33 0.76 -8.87
N GLY A 17 12.26 1.97 -9.42
CA GLY A 17 11.39 2.30 -10.54
C GLY A 17 10.02 2.86 -10.15
N SER A 18 9.28 3.31 -11.17
CA SER A 18 8.01 4.04 -11.01
C SER A 18 6.86 3.22 -10.41
N ARG A 19 6.97 1.90 -10.38
CA ARG A 19 5.95 0.99 -9.85
C ARG A 19 6.39 0.27 -8.57
N ALA A 20 7.45 0.72 -7.92
CA ALA A 20 7.99 0.13 -6.71
C ALA A 20 6.94 -0.04 -5.60
N ARG A 21 6.07 0.96 -5.43
CA ARG A 21 4.96 0.91 -4.44
C ARG A 21 3.85 -0.10 -4.74
N LYS A 22 3.93 -0.79 -5.87
CA LYS A 22 3.03 -1.90 -6.22
C LYS A 22 3.74 -3.24 -6.15
N GLY A 23 4.91 -3.28 -5.51
CA GLY A 23 5.76 -4.46 -5.42
C GLY A 23 6.55 -4.78 -6.69
N LEU A 24 6.27 -4.07 -7.81
CA LEU A 24 7.02 -4.24 -9.05
C LEU A 24 8.33 -3.46 -8.96
N GLY A 25 9.45 -4.16 -8.86
CA GLY A 25 10.76 -3.57 -8.60
C GLY A 25 11.22 -3.69 -7.16
N SER A 26 10.52 -4.46 -6.34
CA SER A 26 11.00 -4.87 -5.03
C SER A 26 12.35 -5.55 -5.14
N LEU A 27 13.24 -5.22 -4.23
CA LEU A 27 14.56 -5.82 -4.12
C LEU A 27 14.51 -6.99 -3.13
N ALA A 28 15.38 -7.97 -3.34
CA ALA A 28 15.63 -9.01 -2.36
C ALA A 28 17.03 -8.82 -1.80
N LEU A 29 17.11 -8.33 -0.57
CA LEU A 29 18.38 -8.23 0.14
C LEU A 29 18.69 -9.60 0.76
N HIS A 30 19.70 -10.28 0.25
CA HIS A 30 20.12 -11.58 0.77
C HIS A 30 21.18 -11.44 1.85
N GLN A 31 22.22 -10.67 1.58
CA GLN A 31 23.36 -10.53 2.47
C GLN A 31 24.08 -9.19 2.31
N LEU A 32 24.81 -8.82 3.34
CA LEU A 32 25.72 -7.70 3.37
C LEU A 32 27.12 -8.20 3.75
N GLU A 33 28.07 -7.92 2.87
CA GLU A 33 29.49 -8.26 3.11
C GLU A 33 30.30 -7.00 3.39
N ARG A 34 31.18 -7.09 4.36
CA ARG A 34 32.19 -6.05 4.65
C ARG A 34 33.55 -6.68 4.84
N PRO A 35 34.60 -6.06 4.35
CA PRO A 35 35.96 -6.51 4.59
C PRO A 35 36.23 -6.67 6.09
N GLY A 36 36.70 -7.85 6.49
CA GLY A 36 37.08 -8.12 7.88
C GLY A 36 35.94 -8.26 8.89
N GLN A 37 34.69 -8.35 8.43
CA GLN A 37 33.52 -8.58 9.29
C GLN A 37 32.76 -9.82 8.86
N PRO A 38 32.01 -10.47 9.77
CA PRO A 38 31.12 -11.57 9.40
C PRO A 38 30.05 -11.10 8.39
N VAL A 39 29.70 -12.00 7.48
CA VAL A 39 28.58 -11.79 6.56
C VAL A 39 27.30 -11.66 7.36
N ARG A 40 26.50 -10.65 7.07
CA ARG A 40 25.20 -10.43 7.67
C ARG A 40 24.10 -10.85 6.69
N GLU A 41 23.31 -11.83 7.07
CA GLU A 41 22.21 -12.36 6.25
C GLU A 41 20.85 -11.76 6.65
N PHE A 42 19.95 -11.64 5.67
CA PHE A 42 18.57 -11.13 5.82
C PHE A 42 17.54 -12.10 5.24
N ALA A 43 17.84 -13.40 5.29
CA ALA A 43 17.01 -14.42 4.68
C ALA A 43 15.84 -14.88 5.57
N THR A 44 15.82 -14.53 6.86
CA THR A 44 14.81 -14.97 7.80
C THR A 44 14.01 -13.83 8.42
N VAL A 45 12.81 -14.14 8.90
CA VAL A 45 11.95 -13.17 9.61
C VAL A 45 12.67 -12.61 10.84
N GLU A 46 13.42 -13.45 11.54
CA GLU A 46 14.17 -13.09 12.75
C GLU A 46 15.28 -12.08 12.43
N SER A 47 16.00 -12.28 11.33
CA SER A 47 17.06 -11.36 10.90
C SER A 47 16.51 -9.99 10.48
N ILE A 48 15.34 -9.98 9.82
CA ILE A 48 14.61 -8.75 9.46
C ILE A 48 14.08 -8.05 10.71
N ALA A 49 13.46 -8.80 11.63
CA ALA A 49 12.95 -8.25 12.89
C ALA A 49 14.07 -7.64 13.75
N ALA A 50 15.22 -8.31 13.86
CA ALA A 50 16.39 -7.78 14.55
C ALA A 50 16.90 -6.48 13.93
N PHE A 51 16.89 -6.37 12.60
CA PHE A 51 17.24 -5.12 11.92
C PHE A 51 16.25 -4.00 12.23
N ILE A 52 14.94 -4.29 12.18
CA ILE A 52 13.89 -3.31 12.49
C ILE A 52 14.03 -2.79 13.93
N GLN A 53 14.26 -3.69 14.88
CA GLN A 53 14.47 -3.32 16.29
C GLN A 53 15.70 -2.44 16.51
N ALA A 54 16.73 -2.62 15.69
CA ALA A 54 17.96 -1.82 15.74
C ALA A 54 17.85 -0.47 15.03
N LEU A 55 16.73 -0.20 14.31
CA LEU A 55 16.52 1.10 13.68
C LEU A 55 16.16 2.16 14.73
N ASP A 56 16.92 3.24 14.73
CA ASP A 56 16.55 4.42 15.49
C ASP A 56 15.50 5.25 14.72
N PHE A 57 14.25 5.11 15.11
CA PHE A 57 13.15 5.90 14.61
C PHE A 57 13.04 7.25 15.32
N SER A 58 14.11 8.02 15.31
CA SER A 58 14.16 9.35 15.91
C SER A 58 13.35 10.41 15.14
N ALA A 59 12.89 10.07 13.93
CA ALA A 59 12.07 10.97 13.12
C ALA A 59 10.76 11.32 13.84
N PRO A 60 10.33 12.60 13.82
CA PRO A 60 9.06 13.02 14.41
C PRO A 60 7.89 12.31 13.73
N ALA A 61 6.74 12.20 14.46
CA ALA A 61 5.53 11.53 13.96
C ALA A 61 4.94 12.21 12.72
N ASP A 62 5.23 13.47 12.50
CA ASP A 62 4.82 14.31 11.36
C ASP A 62 5.87 14.39 10.24
N ALA A 63 6.85 13.49 10.26
CA ALA A 63 7.87 13.42 9.21
C ALA A 63 7.25 13.25 7.80
N PRO A 64 7.93 13.71 6.74
CA PRO A 64 7.42 13.60 5.37
C PRO A 64 7.02 12.18 4.98
N LEU A 65 6.02 12.09 4.15
CA LEU A 65 5.23 10.92 3.75
C LEU A 65 5.97 9.65 3.26
N SER A 66 7.26 9.59 3.29
CA SER A 66 8.06 8.40 2.89
C SER A 66 9.13 8.03 3.92
N ALA A 67 9.07 8.59 5.12
CA ALA A 67 10.02 8.28 6.18
C ALA A 67 9.45 7.23 7.15
N PHE A 68 10.31 6.35 7.63
CA PHE A 68 10.00 5.52 8.78
C PHE A 68 9.95 6.39 10.04
N THR A 69 8.90 6.24 10.81
CA THR A 69 8.69 6.95 12.08
C THR A 69 8.40 5.96 13.20
N ARG A 70 8.33 6.43 14.44
CA ARG A 70 7.92 5.59 15.59
C ARG A 70 6.50 5.03 15.45
N ALA A 71 5.66 5.63 14.60
CA ALA A 71 4.31 5.14 14.30
C ALA A 71 4.28 4.14 13.12
N THR A 72 5.42 3.86 12.47
CA THR A 72 5.50 2.92 11.37
C THR A 72 5.24 1.50 11.88
N ARG A 73 4.27 0.84 11.27
CA ARG A 73 4.00 -0.58 11.49
C ARG A 73 4.52 -1.38 10.30
N ILE A 74 5.25 -2.45 10.58
CA ILE A 74 5.75 -3.39 9.59
C ILE A 74 5.21 -4.76 9.94
N ASP A 75 4.38 -5.31 9.05
CA ASP A 75 3.85 -6.66 9.20
C ASP A 75 4.58 -7.57 8.21
N VAL A 76 5.22 -8.60 8.73
CA VAL A 76 5.91 -9.62 7.94
C VAL A 76 5.05 -10.86 7.94
N SER A 77 4.52 -11.23 6.78
CA SER A 77 3.76 -12.48 6.61
C SER A 77 4.67 -13.65 6.24
N ALA A 78 4.13 -14.86 6.33
CA ALA A 78 4.82 -16.04 5.82
C ALA A 78 5.16 -15.87 4.34
N SER A 79 6.34 -16.32 3.95
CA SER A 79 6.82 -16.27 2.57
C SER A 79 5.99 -17.19 1.66
N ALA A 80 5.77 -16.73 0.43
CA ALA A 80 5.37 -17.63 -0.66
C ALA A 80 6.64 -18.16 -1.35
N ASP A 81 6.55 -19.37 -1.93
CA ASP A 81 7.69 -20.00 -2.61
C ASP A 81 8.18 -19.18 -3.83
N LYS A 82 7.29 -18.35 -4.38
CA LYS A 82 7.60 -17.48 -5.53
C LYS A 82 7.17 -16.05 -5.24
N ALA A 83 8.05 -15.11 -5.54
CA ALA A 83 7.79 -13.68 -5.34
C ALA A 83 6.55 -13.17 -6.08
N LEU A 84 6.28 -13.68 -7.30
CA LEU A 84 5.09 -13.30 -8.05
C LEU A 84 3.80 -13.80 -7.42
N ASP A 85 3.82 -14.96 -6.77
CA ASP A 85 2.65 -15.50 -6.07
C ASP A 85 2.36 -14.69 -4.81
N ALA A 86 3.40 -14.28 -4.07
CA ALA A 86 3.27 -13.36 -2.95
C ALA A 86 2.67 -12.02 -3.39
N LEU A 87 3.20 -11.45 -4.47
CA LEU A 87 2.72 -10.17 -5.02
C LEU A 87 1.26 -10.29 -5.49
N ALA A 88 0.90 -11.38 -6.17
CA ALA A 88 -0.46 -11.64 -6.62
C ALA A 88 -1.43 -11.78 -5.45
N ALA A 89 -1.05 -12.52 -4.40
CA ALA A 89 -1.85 -12.69 -3.20
C ALA A 89 -2.10 -11.35 -2.48
N ILE A 90 -1.05 -10.57 -2.24
CA ILE A 90 -1.17 -9.25 -1.61
C ILE A 90 -2.00 -8.30 -2.48
N GLY A 91 -1.77 -8.29 -3.79
CA GLY A 91 -2.51 -7.48 -4.75
C GLY A 91 -4.00 -7.81 -4.76
N ASN A 92 -4.34 -9.10 -4.72
CA ASN A 92 -5.74 -9.56 -4.65
C ASN A 92 -6.40 -9.14 -3.31
N GLU A 93 -5.73 -9.39 -2.19
CA GLU A 93 -6.25 -8.98 -0.87
C GLU A 93 -6.47 -7.45 -0.78
N LEU A 94 -5.53 -6.67 -1.30
CA LEU A 94 -5.67 -5.22 -1.36
C LEU A 94 -6.87 -4.80 -2.22
N GLN A 95 -7.11 -5.49 -3.34
CA GLN A 95 -8.27 -5.22 -4.19
C GLN A 95 -9.60 -5.58 -3.50
N LEU A 96 -9.65 -6.74 -2.85
CA LEU A 96 -10.82 -7.17 -2.06
C LEU A 96 -11.11 -6.21 -0.91
N TYR A 97 -10.08 -5.68 -0.26
CA TYR A 97 -10.22 -4.74 0.84
C TYR A 97 -10.71 -3.37 0.36
N ARG A 98 -10.07 -2.79 -0.67
CA ARG A 98 -10.36 -1.43 -1.12
C ARG A 98 -11.54 -1.32 -2.07
N GLY A 99 -11.90 -2.40 -2.77
CA GLY A 99 -12.94 -2.41 -3.79
C GLY A 99 -14.34 -2.36 -3.19
N TYR A 100 -15.24 -1.54 -3.77
CA TYR A 100 -16.66 -1.60 -3.43
C TYR A 100 -17.29 -2.89 -4.00
N GLY A 101 -16.84 -3.32 -5.18
CA GLY A 101 -17.33 -4.49 -5.89
C GLY A 101 -18.66 -4.23 -6.61
N ARG A 102 -19.11 -5.24 -7.36
CA ARG A 102 -20.42 -5.27 -7.99
C ARG A 102 -21.36 -6.08 -7.11
N HIS A 103 -22.60 -5.62 -6.99
CA HIS A 103 -23.64 -6.40 -6.33
C HIS A 103 -23.94 -7.65 -7.17
N ASN A 104 -23.82 -8.82 -6.54
CA ASN A 104 -24.20 -10.09 -7.13
C ASN A 104 -25.59 -10.50 -6.58
N PRO A 105 -26.64 -10.49 -7.39
CA PRO A 105 -28.00 -10.79 -6.92
C PRO A 105 -28.18 -12.25 -6.47
N ARG A 106 -27.32 -13.18 -6.91
CA ARG A 106 -27.39 -14.58 -6.51
C ARG A 106 -26.88 -14.80 -5.08
N THR A 107 -25.83 -14.10 -4.70
CA THR A 107 -25.22 -14.20 -3.37
C THR A 107 -25.67 -13.09 -2.43
N ASN A 108 -26.35 -12.08 -2.95
CA ASN A 108 -26.71 -10.83 -2.25
C ASN A 108 -25.48 -10.14 -1.62
N GLN A 109 -24.36 -10.21 -2.27
CA GLN A 109 -23.09 -9.66 -1.81
C GLN A 109 -22.45 -8.78 -2.87
N HIS A 110 -21.56 -7.89 -2.42
CA HIS A 110 -20.65 -7.17 -3.31
C HIS A 110 -19.40 -8.00 -3.55
N GLU A 111 -19.05 -8.20 -4.81
CA GLU A 111 -17.94 -9.05 -5.22
C GLU A 111 -16.94 -8.27 -6.08
N VAL A 112 -15.66 -8.56 -5.85
CA VAL A 112 -14.51 -8.11 -6.65
C VAL A 112 -13.86 -9.37 -7.20
N ASN A 113 -13.74 -9.49 -8.52
CA ASN A 113 -13.18 -10.67 -9.18
C ASN A 113 -13.81 -12.00 -8.72
N GLY A 114 -15.13 -12.02 -8.50
CA GLY A 114 -15.86 -13.21 -8.07
C GLY A 114 -15.70 -13.58 -6.60
N GLN A 115 -15.03 -12.75 -5.80
CA GLN A 115 -14.85 -12.95 -4.37
C GLN A 115 -15.53 -11.82 -3.59
N LYS A 116 -16.04 -12.12 -2.38
CA LYS A 116 -16.70 -11.15 -1.52
C LYS A 116 -15.77 -9.98 -1.20
N ALA A 117 -16.22 -8.76 -1.52
CA ALA A 117 -15.55 -7.54 -1.11
C ALA A 117 -15.52 -7.42 0.43
N ARG A 118 -14.38 -6.99 1.00
CA ARG A 118 -14.20 -6.97 2.46
C ARG A 118 -14.74 -5.67 3.06
N GLN A 119 -13.95 -4.60 3.06
CA GLN A 119 -14.30 -3.34 3.72
C GLN A 119 -15.32 -2.50 2.96
N LYS A 120 -15.31 -2.53 1.63
CA LYS A 120 -16.17 -1.82 0.68
C LYS A 120 -16.16 -0.28 0.78
N PHE A 121 -15.92 0.32 1.93
CA PHE A 121 -15.99 1.77 2.17
C PHE A 121 -17.32 2.39 1.68
N PRO A 122 -18.46 1.97 2.23
CA PRO A 122 -19.77 2.39 1.72
C PRO A 122 -19.99 3.90 1.84
N GLU A 123 -19.44 4.55 2.87
CA GLU A 123 -19.53 6.00 3.04
C GLU A 123 -18.84 6.73 1.88
N ASP A 124 -17.66 6.25 1.46
CA ASP A 124 -16.96 6.81 0.29
C ASP A 124 -17.79 6.68 -0.97
N HIS A 125 -18.39 5.49 -1.18
CA HIS A 125 -19.22 5.25 -2.34
C HIS A 125 -20.41 6.22 -2.38
N HIS A 126 -21.15 6.36 -1.27
CA HIS A 126 -22.32 7.23 -1.20
C HIS A 126 -21.97 8.72 -1.37
N ASN A 127 -20.90 9.17 -0.69
CA ASN A 127 -20.42 10.54 -0.75
C ASN A 127 -19.99 10.94 -2.17
N VAL A 128 -19.22 10.08 -2.83
CA VAL A 128 -18.75 10.34 -4.20
C VAL A 128 -19.89 10.20 -5.22
N LEU A 129 -20.81 9.25 -5.05
CA LEU A 129 -21.97 9.12 -5.92
C LEU A 129 -22.86 10.38 -5.85
N ALA A 130 -23.13 10.89 -4.66
CA ALA A 130 -23.89 12.12 -4.50
C ALA A 130 -23.20 13.32 -5.20
N ALA A 131 -21.87 13.39 -5.13
CA ALA A 131 -21.11 14.43 -5.82
C ALA A 131 -21.23 14.31 -7.36
N THR A 132 -21.30 13.11 -7.93
CA THR A 132 -21.50 12.93 -9.38
C THR A 132 -22.91 13.31 -9.85
N GLN A 133 -23.85 13.44 -8.93
CA GLN A 133 -25.26 13.81 -9.20
C GLN A 133 -25.55 15.29 -8.90
N GLY A 134 -24.52 16.14 -8.84
CA GLY A 134 -24.66 17.58 -8.61
C GLY A 134 -24.52 18.01 -7.14
N GLY A 135 -24.30 17.06 -6.23
CA GLY A 135 -23.94 17.34 -4.85
C GLY A 135 -22.48 17.82 -4.70
N ARG A 136 -22.10 18.11 -3.48
CA ARG A 136 -20.69 18.41 -3.14
C ARG A 136 -20.05 17.24 -2.41
N LEU A 137 -18.77 17.01 -2.66
CA LEU A 137 -17.98 16.09 -1.87
C LEU A 137 -17.90 16.62 -0.43
N GLN A 138 -18.50 15.92 0.52
CA GLN A 138 -18.61 16.40 1.91
C GLN A 138 -17.31 16.23 2.70
N GLN A 139 -16.54 15.18 2.36
CA GLN A 139 -15.27 14.86 3.00
C GLN A 139 -14.37 14.11 2.03
N LEU A 140 -13.07 14.17 2.28
CA LEU A 140 -12.12 13.36 1.52
C LEU A 140 -12.43 11.86 1.72
N PRO A 141 -12.60 11.09 0.63
CA PRO A 141 -12.82 9.66 0.75
C PRO A 141 -11.70 8.95 1.52
N LYS A 142 -12.05 8.05 2.40
CA LYS A 142 -11.10 7.24 3.19
C LYS A 142 -10.13 6.46 2.29
N ARG A 143 -10.60 6.05 1.11
CA ARG A 143 -9.77 5.37 0.10
C ARG A 143 -8.66 6.25 -0.49
N ALA A 144 -8.65 7.56 -0.26
CA ALA A 144 -7.55 8.43 -0.65
C ALA A 144 -6.22 8.04 0.01
N VAL A 145 -6.25 7.28 1.10
CA VAL A 145 -5.06 6.69 1.73
C VAL A 145 -4.28 5.77 0.78
N PHE A 146 -4.97 5.15 -0.19
CA PHE A 146 -4.33 4.28 -1.19
C PHE A 146 -3.68 5.06 -2.35
N GLY A 147 -3.63 6.38 -2.26
CA GLY A 147 -3.00 7.27 -3.23
C GLY A 147 -4.00 8.10 -4.04
N LEU A 148 -3.50 9.16 -4.66
CA LEU A 148 -4.24 10.05 -5.55
C LEU A 148 -3.46 10.21 -6.88
N PRO A 149 -4.11 10.44 -8.01
CA PRO A 149 -5.56 10.57 -8.20
C PRO A 149 -6.30 9.26 -7.98
N HIS A 150 -7.56 9.37 -7.54
CA HIS A 150 -8.45 8.23 -7.39
C HIS A 150 -9.68 8.44 -8.28
N ASN A 151 -9.79 7.60 -9.30
CA ASN A 151 -10.87 7.67 -10.27
C ASN A 151 -12.05 6.82 -9.81
N TYR A 152 -13.23 7.41 -9.76
CA TYR A 152 -14.48 6.72 -9.47
C TYR A 152 -15.31 6.61 -10.74
N PHE A 153 -15.86 5.43 -10.95
CA PHE A 153 -16.83 5.16 -12.01
C PHE A 153 -18.00 4.36 -11.46
N PHE A 154 -19.20 4.87 -11.65
CA PHE A 154 -20.44 4.25 -11.19
C PHE A 154 -21.19 3.66 -12.38
N SER A 155 -21.11 2.36 -12.57
CA SER A 155 -21.74 1.68 -13.71
C SER A 155 -23.27 1.79 -13.73
N SER A 156 -23.90 2.02 -12.56
CA SER A 156 -25.36 2.18 -12.44
C SER A 156 -25.87 3.53 -12.97
N THR A 157 -25.06 4.58 -12.91
CA THR A 157 -25.44 5.95 -13.29
C THR A 157 -24.59 6.52 -14.43
N GLY A 158 -23.50 5.84 -14.80
CA GLY A 158 -22.48 6.38 -15.72
C GLY A 158 -21.66 7.52 -15.12
N GLY A 159 -21.88 7.87 -13.85
CA GLY A 159 -21.18 8.97 -13.18
C GLY A 159 -19.68 8.70 -13.02
N LYS A 160 -18.89 9.76 -13.20
CA LYS A 160 -17.43 9.74 -13.04
C LYS A 160 -17.00 10.89 -12.15
N LEU A 161 -16.03 10.64 -11.30
CA LEU A 161 -15.38 11.68 -10.49
C LEU A 161 -13.92 11.31 -10.24
N ASP A 162 -13.04 12.26 -10.44
CA ASP A 162 -11.63 12.12 -10.13
C ASP A 162 -11.31 12.95 -8.88
N ILE A 163 -10.73 12.30 -7.88
CA ILE A 163 -10.22 12.96 -6.68
C ILE A 163 -8.72 13.13 -6.86
N THR A 164 -8.28 14.38 -6.88
CA THR A 164 -6.87 14.78 -7.06
C THR A 164 -6.37 15.55 -5.85
N THR A 165 -5.10 15.90 -5.84
CA THR A 165 -4.53 16.92 -4.95
C THR A 165 -4.90 18.32 -5.49
N GLU A 166 -4.78 19.37 -4.67
CA GLU A 166 -5.13 20.75 -5.05
C GLU A 166 -4.36 21.24 -6.29
N ASP A 167 -3.12 20.80 -6.42
CA ASP A 167 -2.23 21.12 -7.55
C ASP A 167 -2.31 20.09 -8.70
N GLU A 168 -3.34 19.27 -8.74
CA GLU A 168 -3.51 18.15 -9.69
C GLU A 168 -2.34 17.14 -9.68
N GLY A 169 -1.52 17.20 -8.66
CA GLY A 169 -0.38 16.32 -8.47
C GLY A 169 -0.77 14.90 -8.05
N ARG A 170 0.24 14.12 -7.72
CA ARG A 170 0.07 12.75 -7.23
C ARG A 170 0.43 12.66 -5.76
N ARG A 171 -0.48 12.13 -4.97
CA ARG A 171 -0.21 11.71 -3.60
C ARG A 171 0.08 10.21 -3.59
N ALA A 172 1.25 9.87 -3.10
CA ALA A 172 1.59 8.47 -2.91
C ALA A 172 0.76 7.84 -1.79
N SER A 173 0.52 6.52 -1.90
CA SER A 173 0.04 5.75 -0.77
C SER A 173 1.10 5.73 0.34
N PRO A 174 0.71 5.84 1.62
CA PRO A 174 1.62 5.56 2.74
C PRO A 174 1.88 4.05 2.93
N LEU A 175 1.16 3.21 2.19
CA LEU A 175 1.41 1.76 2.15
C LEU A 175 2.52 1.47 1.14
N LEU A 176 3.54 0.78 1.56
CA LEU A 176 4.66 0.30 0.75
C LEU A 176 4.52 -1.19 0.47
#